data_af0bbd6b89273936566ca2b519be935a
#
_entry.id   af0bbd6b89273936566ca2b519be935a
#
_cell.length_a   1.000
_cell.length_b   1.000
_cell.length_c   1.000
_cell.angle_alpha   90.00
_cell.angle_beta   90.00
_cell.angle_gamma   90.00
#
_symmetry.space_group_name_H-M   'P 1'
#
loop_
_entity.id
_entity.type
_entity.pdbx_description
1 polymer ?
#
loop_
_entity_poly.entity_id
_entity_poly.type
_entity_poly.pdbx_seq_one_letter_code
_entity_poly.pdbx_strand_id
1 'polypeptide(L)'
;MKILVTGASGCVAAALLPSLAAQTFVESITGVDRKAAAFTDDKYRHVQLDMRDATLKDVMAGHDAVIHLGFIVAQEKLTEAEMRDINVEGSANVVNAALTAGVRKFINMSSISVYGSGENMDESMTPRPPRWFPYAQHKLLVEHYIQQHMPDAIQFRAHLIVGGRARKFLREIFLLPVWLDFGTHPPKQQVVHEDDVVDAVIAGLQTDVRGLYNLAAPDVIQLGGDYIRQGIKEGRKIRRMRFGVVRAIANVGRLFIQKDLLTLISMLDTTSTVTCAKTTRDLGWRAKRSAWDARTDALKSLGKA
;
A
#
# COMPACT_ATOMS: atom_id res chain seq x y z
N MET A 1 0.21 -20.96 -13.72
CA MET A 1 1.32 -19.99 -13.54
C MET A 1 2.03 -20.27 -12.24
N LYS A 2 3.36 -20.20 -12.25
CA LYS A 2 4.22 -20.23 -11.05
C LYS A 2 4.51 -18.79 -10.65
N ILE A 3 4.10 -18.39 -9.46
CA ILE A 3 4.14 -16.98 -9.02
C ILE A 3 5.09 -16.83 -7.83
N LEU A 4 5.99 -15.86 -7.89
CA LEU A 4 6.80 -15.46 -6.74
C LEU A 4 6.24 -14.15 -6.13
N VAL A 5 6.07 -14.12 -4.81
CA VAL A 5 5.59 -12.96 -4.05
C VAL A 5 6.66 -12.53 -3.07
N THR A 6 7.24 -11.33 -3.24
CA THR A 6 8.13 -10.75 -2.23
C THR A 6 7.32 -9.99 -1.18
N GLY A 7 7.81 -9.88 0.04
CA GLY A 7 7.04 -9.29 1.14
C GLY A 7 5.88 -10.19 1.59
N ALA A 8 6.06 -11.50 1.48
CA ALA A 8 5.01 -12.51 1.69
C ALA A 8 4.46 -12.57 3.12
N SER A 9 5.14 -12.00 4.11
CA SER A 9 4.65 -11.88 5.50
C SER A 9 3.91 -10.55 5.77
N GLY A 10 3.76 -9.70 4.75
CA GLY A 10 3.12 -8.40 4.86
C GLY A 10 1.58 -8.45 4.87
N CYS A 11 0.94 -7.35 5.28
CA CYS A 11 -0.52 -7.25 5.37
C CYS A 11 -1.22 -7.45 4.00
N VAL A 12 -0.66 -6.91 2.93
CA VAL A 12 -1.21 -7.09 1.57
C VAL A 12 -1.08 -8.54 1.12
N ALA A 13 0.06 -9.17 1.40
CA ALA A 13 0.25 -10.58 1.11
C ALA A 13 -0.72 -11.48 1.90
N ALA A 14 -1.03 -11.14 3.15
CA ALA A 14 -2.00 -11.89 3.96
C ALA A 14 -3.41 -11.90 3.34
N ALA A 15 -3.79 -10.86 2.58
CA ALA A 15 -5.03 -10.84 1.81
C ALA A 15 -4.87 -11.55 0.46
N LEU A 16 -3.72 -11.39 -0.20
CA LEU A 16 -3.47 -11.85 -1.56
C LEU A 16 -3.24 -13.37 -1.65
N LEU A 17 -2.42 -13.94 -0.77
CA LEU A 17 -1.99 -15.35 -0.87
C LEU A 17 -3.16 -16.35 -0.90
N PRO A 18 -4.18 -16.26 0.00
CA PRO A 18 -5.33 -17.15 -0.08
C PRO A 18 -6.10 -17.02 -1.39
N SER A 19 -6.25 -15.79 -1.88
CA SER A 19 -6.98 -15.51 -3.12
C SER A 19 -6.22 -16.00 -4.36
N LEU A 20 -4.88 -15.96 -4.35
CA LEU A 20 -4.05 -16.54 -5.41
C LEU A 20 -4.13 -18.08 -5.42
N ALA A 21 -4.03 -18.71 -4.25
CA ALA A 21 -4.10 -20.17 -4.13
C ALA A 21 -5.45 -20.73 -4.65
N ALA A 22 -6.53 -19.96 -4.47
CA ALA A 22 -7.86 -20.32 -4.97
C ALA A 22 -8.00 -20.22 -6.50
N GLN A 23 -7.06 -19.55 -7.21
CA GLN A 23 -7.16 -19.42 -8.67
C GLN A 23 -6.75 -20.71 -9.38
N THR A 24 -7.54 -21.11 -10.38
CA THR A 24 -7.26 -22.32 -11.18
C THR A 24 -6.04 -22.15 -12.08
N PHE A 25 -5.73 -20.92 -12.53
CA PHE A 25 -4.56 -20.64 -13.36
C PHE A 25 -3.25 -20.58 -12.55
N VAL A 26 -3.31 -20.56 -11.20
CA VAL A 26 -2.15 -20.60 -10.32
C VAL A 26 -1.79 -22.06 -10.02
N GLU A 27 -0.59 -22.45 -10.44
CA GLU A 27 0.01 -23.76 -10.20
C GLU A 27 0.72 -23.81 -8.85
N SER A 28 1.58 -22.82 -8.58
CA SER A 28 2.33 -22.72 -7.34
C SER A 28 2.66 -21.27 -6.99
N ILE A 29 2.87 -21.02 -5.68
CA ILE A 29 3.22 -19.73 -5.11
C ILE A 29 4.48 -19.89 -4.27
N THR A 30 5.52 -19.12 -4.56
CA THR A 30 6.70 -18.99 -3.71
C THR A 30 6.66 -17.64 -2.99
N GLY A 31 6.46 -17.64 -1.69
CA GLY A 31 6.57 -16.45 -0.85
C GLY A 31 8.01 -16.21 -0.42
N VAL A 32 8.52 -14.99 -0.60
CA VAL A 32 9.86 -14.58 -0.14
C VAL A 32 9.71 -13.46 0.87
N ASP A 33 10.23 -13.65 2.06
CA ASP A 33 10.30 -12.64 3.12
C ASP A 33 11.35 -13.04 4.16
N ARG A 34 11.85 -12.09 4.92
CA ARG A 34 12.76 -12.33 6.07
C ARG A 34 12.06 -13.01 7.24
N LYS A 35 10.74 -12.87 7.32
CA LYS A 35 9.88 -13.50 8.34
C LYS A 35 9.03 -14.56 7.71
N ALA A 36 8.70 -15.59 8.45
CA ALA A 36 7.72 -16.59 8.01
C ALA A 36 6.35 -15.94 7.77
N ALA A 37 5.68 -16.35 6.70
CA ALA A 37 4.27 -16.03 6.50
C ALA A 37 3.38 -16.94 7.34
N ALA A 38 2.24 -16.41 7.80
CA ALA A 38 1.26 -17.21 8.54
C ALA A 38 0.36 -18.07 7.62
N PHE A 39 0.52 -17.94 6.30
CA PHE A 39 -0.27 -18.65 5.30
C PHE A 39 0.33 -20.03 4.99
N THR A 40 -0.53 -21.03 4.89
CA THR A 40 -0.19 -22.41 4.48
C THR A 40 -1.22 -22.90 3.47
N ASP A 41 -0.76 -23.54 2.39
CA ASP A 41 -1.58 -24.13 1.33
C ASP A 41 -0.72 -25.11 0.53
N ASP A 42 -1.29 -26.10 -0.12
CA ASP A 42 -0.54 -27.08 -0.92
C ASP A 42 0.19 -26.44 -2.11
N LYS A 43 -0.33 -25.32 -2.63
CA LYS A 43 0.32 -24.54 -3.69
C LYS A 43 1.39 -23.57 -3.16
N TYR A 44 1.51 -23.39 -1.83
CA TYR A 44 2.38 -22.37 -1.24
C TYR A 44 3.62 -22.96 -0.60
N ARG A 45 4.76 -22.41 -0.95
CA ARG A 45 6.01 -22.60 -0.18
C ARG A 45 6.58 -21.26 0.25
N HIS A 46 7.19 -21.22 1.42
CA HIS A 46 7.89 -20.04 1.93
C HIS A 46 9.40 -20.21 1.84
N VAL A 47 10.08 -19.17 1.36
CA VAL A 47 11.53 -19.06 1.36
C VAL A 47 11.91 -17.87 2.25
N GLN A 48 12.53 -18.15 3.38
CA GLN A 48 13.00 -17.11 4.29
C GLN A 48 14.29 -16.50 3.74
N LEU A 49 14.18 -15.36 3.08
CA LEU A 49 15.28 -14.68 2.40
C LEU A 49 15.09 -13.17 2.44
N ASP A 50 16.18 -12.42 2.54
CA ASP A 50 16.15 -10.97 2.31
C ASP A 50 16.11 -10.70 0.80
N MET A 51 15.26 -9.77 0.37
CA MET A 51 15.15 -9.43 -1.05
C MET A 51 16.43 -8.80 -1.64
N ARG A 52 17.41 -8.41 -0.80
CA ARG A 52 18.74 -7.94 -1.21
C ARG A 52 19.73 -9.07 -1.45
N ASP A 53 19.39 -10.30 -1.10
CA ASP A 53 20.27 -11.44 -1.24
C ASP A 53 20.50 -11.80 -2.71
N ALA A 54 21.75 -12.01 -3.09
CA ALA A 54 22.16 -12.33 -4.46
C ALA A 54 21.59 -13.66 -4.97
N THR A 55 21.23 -14.58 -4.06
CA THR A 55 20.63 -15.88 -4.40
C THR A 55 19.17 -15.79 -4.77
N LEU A 56 18.54 -14.60 -4.64
CA LEU A 56 17.13 -14.39 -5.03
C LEU A 56 16.86 -14.78 -6.48
N LYS A 57 17.80 -14.56 -7.39
CA LYS A 57 17.71 -14.98 -8.81
C LYS A 57 17.51 -16.49 -8.96
N ASP A 58 18.16 -17.29 -8.10
CA ASP A 58 18.07 -18.75 -8.15
C ASP A 58 16.72 -19.23 -7.62
N VAL A 59 16.20 -18.56 -6.57
CA VAL A 59 14.84 -18.78 -6.05
C VAL A 59 13.77 -18.39 -7.09
N MET A 60 14.05 -17.37 -7.91
CA MET A 60 13.12 -16.84 -8.91
C MET A 60 13.10 -17.64 -10.21
N ALA A 61 14.11 -18.47 -10.45
CA ALA A 61 14.22 -19.30 -11.66
C ALA A 61 12.97 -20.16 -11.86
N GLY A 62 12.45 -20.16 -13.11
CA GLY A 62 11.30 -20.96 -13.50
C GLY A 62 9.93 -20.41 -13.04
N HIS A 63 9.86 -19.21 -12.49
CA HIS A 63 8.60 -18.53 -12.19
C HIS A 63 8.11 -17.75 -13.43
N ASP A 64 6.80 -17.77 -13.65
CA ASP A 64 6.13 -17.04 -14.74
C ASP A 64 5.89 -15.57 -14.41
N ALA A 65 5.62 -15.28 -13.13
CA ALA A 65 5.25 -13.95 -12.65
C ALA A 65 5.89 -13.64 -11.30
N VAL A 66 6.16 -12.34 -11.08
CA VAL A 66 6.59 -11.79 -9.78
C VAL A 66 5.58 -10.73 -9.33
N ILE A 67 5.16 -10.81 -8.08
CA ILE A 67 4.40 -9.77 -7.39
C ILE A 67 5.29 -9.17 -6.30
N HIS A 68 5.72 -7.93 -6.50
CA HIS A 68 6.63 -7.24 -5.58
C HIS A 68 5.87 -6.40 -4.58
N LEU A 69 5.72 -6.93 -3.35
CA LEU A 69 5.09 -6.27 -2.20
C LEU A 69 6.09 -5.88 -1.11
N GLY A 70 7.34 -6.38 -1.21
CA GLY A 70 8.40 -6.17 -0.22
C GLY A 70 8.78 -4.68 -0.14
N PHE A 71 8.34 -3.98 0.93
CA PHE A 71 8.65 -2.56 1.11
C PHE A 71 8.43 -2.12 2.56
N ILE A 72 9.31 -1.29 3.09
CA ILE A 72 9.20 -0.72 4.44
C ILE A 72 8.57 0.67 4.34
N VAL A 73 7.45 0.87 5.03
CA VAL A 73 6.74 2.18 5.06
C VAL A 73 7.35 3.11 6.09
N ALA A 74 7.50 2.60 7.32
CA ALA A 74 8.12 3.30 8.43
C ALA A 74 8.60 2.26 9.45
N GLN A 75 9.79 2.43 10.00
CA GLN A 75 10.29 1.65 11.13
C GLN A 75 11.15 2.54 12.01
N GLU A 76 10.75 2.73 13.26
CA GLU A 76 11.41 3.60 14.22
C GLU A 76 12.89 3.26 14.47
N LYS A 77 13.26 1.99 14.22
CA LYS A 77 14.60 1.46 14.49
C LYS A 77 15.54 1.55 13.29
N LEU A 78 15.09 2.01 12.13
CA LEU A 78 15.90 2.12 10.93
C LEU A 78 16.23 3.58 10.63
N THR A 79 17.45 3.83 10.25
CA THR A 79 17.88 5.09 9.63
C THR A 79 17.25 5.22 8.23
N GLU A 80 17.20 6.43 7.71
CA GLU A 80 16.73 6.69 6.33
C GLU A 80 17.61 5.94 5.30
N ALA A 81 18.92 5.87 5.53
CA ALA A 81 19.85 5.15 4.67
C ALA A 81 19.58 3.65 4.64
N GLU A 82 19.35 3.03 5.81
CA GLU A 82 18.98 1.60 5.90
C GLU A 82 17.62 1.33 5.25
N MET A 83 16.66 2.24 5.44
CA MET A 83 15.35 2.12 4.81
C MET A 83 15.45 2.26 3.28
N ARG A 84 16.32 3.16 2.79
CA ARG A 84 16.61 3.30 1.35
C ARG A 84 17.26 2.05 0.78
N ASP A 85 18.26 1.51 1.46
CA ASP A 85 18.96 0.27 1.05
C ASP A 85 17.98 -0.90 0.90
N ILE A 86 17.09 -1.09 1.89
CA ILE A 86 16.07 -2.13 1.80
C ILE A 86 15.07 -1.83 0.67
N ASN A 87 14.54 -0.61 0.59
CA ASN A 87 13.46 -0.27 -0.32
C ASN A 87 13.93 -0.11 -1.77
N VAL A 88 15.02 0.60 -2.00
CA VAL A 88 15.47 0.94 -3.35
C VAL A 88 16.42 -0.14 -3.88
N GLU A 89 17.51 -0.42 -3.17
CA GLU A 89 18.50 -1.41 -3.63
C GLU A 89 17.90 -2.83 -3.60
N GLY A 90 17.10 -3.15 -2.56
CA GLY A 90 16.39 -4.42 -2.51
C GLY A 90 15.38 -4.58 -3.65
N SER A 91 14.62 -3.55 -4.00
CA SER A 91 13.70 -3.60 -5.15
C SER A 91 14.46 -3.71 -6.48
N ALA A 92 15.59 -3.01 -6.62
CA ALA A 92 16.45 -3.16 -7.79
C ALA A 92 16.97 -4.59 -7.94
N ASN A 93 17.38 -5.23 -6.83
CA ASN A 93 17.78 -6.65 -6.84
C ASN A 93 16.63 -7.56 -7.27
N VAL A 94 15.38 -7.32 -6.80
CA VAL A 94 14.20 -8.08 -7.22
C VAL A 94 13.96 -7.94 -8.73
N VAL A 95 14.06 -6.73 -9.28
CA VAL A 95 13.91 -6.47 -10.73
C VAL A 95 15.00 -7.18 -11.53
N ASN A 96 16.26 -7.06 -11.11
CA ASN A 96 17.39 -7.69 -11.78
C ASN A 96 17.30 -9.23 -11.74
N ALA A 97 16.88 -9.79 -10.61
CA ALA A 97 16.61 -11.22 -10.48
C ALA A 97 15.49 -11.68 -11.41
N ALA A 98 14.41 -10.90 -11.55
CA ALA A 98 13.31 -11.18 -12.46
C ALA A 98 13.75 -11.17 -13.93
N LEU A 99 14.56 -10.19 -14.32
CA LEU A 99 15.15 -10.10 -15.66
C LEU A 99 16.05 -11.30 -15.95
N THR A 100 16.94 -11.65 -15.00
CA THR A 100 17.86 -12.79 -15.14
C THR A 100 17.11 -14.12 -15.24
N ALA A 101 16.02 -14.27 -14.48
CA ALA A 101 15.17 -15.47 -14.51
C ALA A 101 14.21 -15.53 -15.70
N GLY A 102 14.15 -14.48 -16.54
CA GLY A 102 13.26 -14.43 -17.70
C GLY A 102 11.78 -14.35 -17.32
N VAL A 103 11.46 -13.74 -16.18
CA VAL A 103 10.08 -13.56 -15.70
C VAL A 103 9.28 -12.73 -16.72
N ARG A 104 8.15 -13.26 -17.15
CA ARG A 104 7.32 -12.64 -18.20
C ARG A 104 6.38 -11.55 -17.68
N LYS A 105 5.97 -11.65 -16.41
CA LYS A 105 5.00 -10.72 -15.82
C LYS A 105 5.50 -10.20 -14.47
N PHE A 106 5.58 -8.90 -14.36
CA PHE A 106 6.02 -8.24 -13.11
C PHE A 106 4.95 -7.25 -12.64
N ILE A 107 4.49 -7.42 -11.41
CA ILE A 107 3.53 -6.51 -10.75
C ILE A 107 4.19 -5.88 -9.55
N ASN A 108 4.29 -4.56 -9.55
CA ASN A 108 4.81 -3.77 -8.43
C ASN A 108 3.70 -3.06 -7.68
N MET A 109 3.71 -3.14 -6.36
CA MET A 109 2.83 -2.34 -5.51
C MET A 109 3.50 -1.01 -5.17
N SER A 110 3.16 0.02 -5.93
CA SER A 110 3.55 1.41 -5.65
C SER A 110 2.53 2.11 -4.75
N SER A 111 2.51 3.44 -4.75
CA SER A 111 1.63 4.24 -3.88
C SER A 111 1.26 5.56 -4.55
N ILE A 112 0.04 6.05 -4.31
CA ILE A 112 -0.38 7.39 -4.72
C ILE A 112 0.42 8.51 -4.02
N SER A 113 1.11 8.20 -2.93
CA SER A 113 1.96 9.15 -2.22
C SER A 113 3.07 9.76 -3.09
N VAL A 114 3.41 9.11 -4.21
CA VAL A 114 4.37 9.65 -5.19
C VAL A 114 3.88 10.94 -5.84
N TYR A 115 2.58 11.18 -5.91
CA TYR A 115 2.03 12.43 -6.46
C TYR A 115 2.21 13.63 -5.53
N GLY A 116 2.23 13.41 -4.22
CA GLY A 116 2.13 14.47 -3.22
C GLY A 116 0.68 14.88 -2.95
N SER A 117 0.38 16.18 -3.03
CA SER A 117 -0.95 16.73 -2.80
C SER A 117 -1.67 17.06 -4.10
N GLY A 118 -2.96 16.76 -4.17
CA GLY A 118 -3.80 17.10 -5.32
C GLY A 118 -5.18 16.44 -5.24
N GLU A 119 -6.08 16.90 -6.12
CA GLU A 119 -7.41 16.31 -6.29
C GLU A 119 -7.53 15.66 -7.67
N ASN A 120 -8.21 14.52 -7.72
CA ASN A 120 -8.48 13.77 -8.95
C ASN A 120 -7.22 13.50 -9.80
N MET A 121 -6.11 13.21 -9.14
CA MET A 121 -4.83 12.96 -9.80
C MET A 121 -4.92 11.68 -10.65
N ASP A 122 -4.36 11.73 -11.84
CA ASP A 122 -4.27 10.61 -12.77
C ASP A 122 -2.81 10.21 -13.05
N GLU A 123 -2.63 9.12 -13.78
CA GLU A 123 -1.33 8.52 -14.05
C GLU A 123 -0.44 9.36 -14.98
N SER A 124 -0.98 10.36 -15.66
CA SER A 124 -0.23 11.30 -16.54
C SER A 124 0.42 12.43 -15.76
N MET A 125 -0.01 12.67 -14.52
CA MET A 125 0.52 13.76 -13.71
C MET A 125 1.96 13.47 -13.27
N THR A 126 2.79 14.49 -13.33
CA THR A 126 4.19 14.41 -12.87
C THR A 126 4.24 14.18 -11.37
N PRO A 127 4.85 13.08 -10.88
CA PRO A 127 5.02 12.82 -9.47
C PRO A 127 5.83 13.92 -8.75
N ARG A 128 5.40 14.28 -7.55
CA ARG A 128 6.05 15.27 -6.68
C ARG A 128 6.01 14.82 -5.22
N PRO A 129 6.71 13.71 -4.88
CA PRO A 129 6.66 13.17 -3.52
C PRO A 129 7.18 14.19 -2.50
N PRO A 130 6.52 14.30 -1.34
CA PRO A 130 6.95 15.24 -0.30
C PRO A 130 8.37 14.91 0.18
N ARG A 131 9.22 15.94 0.33
CA ARG A 131 10.62 15.77 0.78
C ARG A 131 10.74 15.18 2.18
N TRP A 132 9.75 15.40 3.03
CA TRP A 132 9.70 14.89 4.40
C TRP A 132 9.23 13.44 4.49
N PHE A 133 8.85 12.80 3.37
CA PHE A 133 8.31 11.44 3.35
C PHE A 133 9.18 10.50 2.49
N PRO A 134 10.29 9.97 3.04
CA PRO A 134 11.24 9.10 2.33
C PRO A 134 10.58 7.91 1.64
N TYR A 135 9.56 7.31 2.25
CA TYR A 135 8.78 6.23 1.63
C TYR A 135 8.27 6.58 0.23
N ALA A 136 7.65 7.75 0.08
CA ALA A 136 7.11 8.19 -1.21
C ALA A 136 8.22 8.44 -2.25
N GLN A 137 9.36 8.97 -1.80
CA GLN A 137 10.54 9.16 -2.65
C GLN A 137 11.13 7.83 -3.10
N HIS A 138 11.27 6.86 -2.16
CA HIS A 138 11.74 5.52 -2.49
C HIS A 138 10.80 4.80 -3.47
N LYS A 139 9.47 4.95 -3.30
CA LYS A 139 8.48 4.39 -4.26
C LYS A 139 8.69 4.96 -5.64
N LEU A 140 8.89 6.27 -5.78
CA LEU A 140 9.13 6.90 -7.08
C LEU A 140 10.45 6.43 -7.71
N LEU A 141 11.53 6.31 -6.93
CA LEU A 141 12.80 5.77 -7.44
C LEU A 141 12.64 4.36 -8.00
N VAL A 142 11.90 3.50 -7.28
CA VAL A 142 11.61 2.13 -7.72
C VAL A 142 10.71 2.10 -8.96
N GLU A 143 9.69 2.97 -9.04
CA GLU A 143 8.87 3.10 -10.25
C GLU A 143 9.73 3.44 -11.48
N HIS A 144 10.63 4.40 -11.37
CA HIS A 144 11.53 4.79 -12.47
C HIS A 144 12.46 3.64 -12.85
N TYR A 145 13.03 2.96 -11.87
CA TYR A 145 13.90 1.80 -12.12
C TYR A 145 13.16 0.69 -12.89
N ILE A 146 11.93 0.38 -12.47
CA ILE A 146 11.08 -0.61 -13.15
C ILE A 146 10.73 -0.14 -14.57
N GLN A 147 10.33 1.13 -14.75
CA GLN A 147 10.01 1.66 -16.08
C GLN A 147 11.19 1.58 -17.05
N GLN A 148 12.39 1.77 -16.54
CA GLN A 148 13.62 1.72 -17.34
C GLN A 148 14.02 0.30 -17.73
N HIS A 149 13.86 -0.68 -16.81
CA HIS A 149 14.41 -2.03 -16.99
C HIS A 149 13.34 -3.09 -17.33
N MET A 150 12.09 -2.87 -16.92
CA MET A 150 10.95 -3.73 -17.19
C MET A 150 9.73 -2.91 -17.64
N PRO A 151 9.77 -2.29 -18.83
CA PRO A 151 8.72 -1.36 -19.30
C PRO A 151 7.33 -2.00 -19.43
N ASP A 152 7.28 -3.33 -19.55
CA ASP A 152 6.02 -4.10 -19.60
C ASP A 152 5.45 -4.44 -18.22
N ALA A 153 6.09 -4.01 -17.13
CA ALA A 153 5.58 -4.22 -15.79
C ALA A 153 4.30 -3.43 -15.52
N ILE A 154 3.44 -4.00 -14.67
CA ILE A 154 2.28 -3.31 -14.10
C ILE A 154 2.71 -2.70 -12.77
N GLN A 155 2.41 -1.43 -12.55
CA GLN A 155 2.71 -0.74 -11.30
C GLN A 155 1.43 -0.12 -10.73
N PHE A 156 0.94 -0.66 -9.61
CA PHE A 156 -0.25 -0.18 -8.95
C PHE A 156 0.10 0.93 -7.94
N ARG A 157 -0.36 2.15 -8.18
CA ARG A 157 -0.34 3.24 -7.21
C ARG A 157 -1.57 3.13 -6.32
N ALA A 158 -1.47 2.30 -5.28
CA ALA A 158 -2.55 2.12 -4.32
C ALA A 158 -2.64 3.31 -3.35
N HIS A 159 -3.86 3.73 -3.03
CA HIS A 159 -4.14 4.60 -1.89
C HIS A 159 -3.90 3.85 -0.58
N LEU A 160 -4.15 4.49 0.58
CA LEU A 160 -4.02 3.83 1.88
C LEU A 160 -4.88 2.55 1.90
N ILE A 161 -4.21 1.39 1.99
CA ILE A 161 -4.88 0.09 1.99
C ILE A 161 -5.42 -0.17 3.40
N VAL A 162 -6.74 -0.33 3.50
CA VAL A 162 -7.47 -0.55 4.74
C VAL A 162 -8.32 -1.80 4.63
N GLY A 163 -8.49 -2.53 5.74
CA GLY A 163 -9.28 -3.74 5.84
C GLY A 163 -8.98 -4.50 7.12
N GLY A 164 -9.49 -5.69 7.25
CA GLY A 164 -9.33 -6.51 8.45
C GLY A 164 -7.91 -6.98 8.71
N ARG A 165 -7.07 -7.07 7.67
CA ARG A 165 -5.65 -7.49 7.75
C ARG A 165 -4.68 -6.30 7.75
N ALA A 166 -5.16 -5.06 7.64
CA ALA A 166 -4.34 -3.86 7.72
C ALA A 166 -3.55 -3.81 9.04
N ARG A 167 -2.45 -3.07 9.07
CA ARG A 167 -1.63 -2.93 10.29
C ARG A 167 -2.49 -2.50 11.47
N LYS A 168 -2.25 -3.08 12.64
CA LYS A 168 -3.03 -2.88 13.87
C LYS A 168 -3.26 -1.41 14.15
N PHE A 169 -2.22 -0.56 14.09
CA PHE A 169 -2.35 0.87 14.37
C PHE A 169 -3.30 1.60 13.40
N LEU A 170 -3.34 1.20 12.10
CA LEU A 170 -4.28 1.76 11.13
C LEU A 170 -5.72 1.38 11.42
N ARG A 171 -5.95 0.17 11.96
CA ARG A 171 -7.27 -0.27 12.38
C ARG A 171 -7.71 0.44 13.67
N GLU A 172 -6.79 0.63 14.61
CA GLU A 172 -7.04 1.26 15.91
C GLU A 172 -7.28 2.77 15.79
N ILE A 173 -6.77 3.45 14.75
CA ILE A 173 -7.00 4.88 14.54
C ILE A 173 -8.49 5.22 14.48
N PHE A 174 -9.32 4.30 13.97
CA PHE A 174 -10.77 4.48 13.91
C PHE A 174 -11.46 4.40 15.28
N LEU A 175 -10.76 3.92 16.31
CA LEU A 175 -11.25 3.85 17.68
C LEU A 175 -10.87 5.05 18.53
N LEU A 176 -10.06 5.98 18.01
CA LEU A 176 -9.62 7.13 18.77
C LEU A 176 -10.82 7.97 19.25
N PRO A 177 -10.85 8.36 20.55
CA PRO A 177 -11.92 9.18 21.10
C PRO A 177 -11.78 10.67 20.72
N VAL A 178 -10.68 11.02 20.06
CA VAL A 178 -10.36 12.38 19.61
C VAL A 178 -10.18 12.38 18.12
N TRP A 179 -10.89 13.27 17.43
CA TRP A 179 -10.74 13.48 15.99
C TRP A 179 -10.34 14.91 15.67
N LEU A 180 -9.58 15.05 14.60
CA LEU A 180 -9.02 16.31 14.16
C LEU A 180 -10.08 17.17 13.47
N ASP A 181 -10.18 18.43 13.90
CA ASP A 181 -11.00 19.45 13.27
C ASP A 181 -10.09 20.34 12.40
N PHE A 182 -10.26 20.24 11.09
CA PHE A 182 -9.50 21.01 10.10
C PHE A 182 -10.16 22.36 9.75
N GLY A 183 -11.25 22.72 10.42
CA GLY A 183 -11.97 23.97 10.16
C GLY A 183 -12.81 23.91 8.86
N THR A 184 -12.77 25.00 8.09
CA THR A 184 -13.64 25.19 6.91
C THR A 184 -13.20 24.44 5.66
N HIS A 185 -11.94 24.03 5.57
CA HIS A 185 -11.35 23.35 4.40
C HIS A 185 -10.66 22.04 4.83
N PRO A 186 -11.44 21.03 5.21
CA PRO A 186 -10.87 19.75 5.61
C PRO A 186 -10.20 19.06 4.40
N PRO A 187 -9.03 18.44 4.60
CA PRO A 187 -8.39 17.67 3.56
C PRO A 187 -9.29 16.54 3.07
N LYS A 188 -9.22 16.28 1.77
CA LYS A 188 -9.94 15.20 1.11
C LYS A 188 -9.01 14.01 0.92
N GLN A 189 -9.47 12.84 1.28
CA GLN A 189 -8.71 11.59 1.19
C GLN A 189 -9.57 10.48 0.59
N GLN A 190 -8.92 9.47 0.11
CA GLN A 190 -9.53 8.19 -0.24
C GLN A 190 -8.81 7.07 0.52
N VAL A 191 -9.31 5.88 0.44
CA VAL A 191 -8.63 4.63 0.82
C VAL A 191 -8.89 3.62 -0.28
N VAL A 192 -8.30 2.45 -0.18
CA VAL A 192 -8.69 1.28 -0.99
C VAL A 192 -8.82 0.08 -0.06
N HIS A 193 -9.85 -0.74 -0.28
CA HIS A 193 -10.01 -1.97 0.48
C HIS A 193 -8.96 -3.01 0.08
N GLU A 194 -8.43 -3.77 1.04
CA GLU A 194 -7.39 -4.78 0.78
C GLU A 194 -7.82 -5.83 -0.24
N ASP A 195 -9.10 -6.27 -0.23
CA ASP A 195 -9.60 -7.23 -1.21
C ASP A 195 -9.77 -6.62 -2.62
N ASP A 196 -10.05 -5.31 -2.73
CA ASP A 196 -10.10 -4.64 -4.02
C ASP A 196 -8.68 -4.50 -4.63
N VAL A 197 -7.66 -4.36 -3.79
CA VAL A 197 -6.25 -4.45 -4.23
C VAL A 197 -5.93 -5.86 -4.74
N VAL A 198 -6.40 -6.90 -4.04
CA VAL A 198 -6.25 -8.30 -4.47
C VAL A 198 -6.91 -8.52 -5.83
N ASP A 199 -8.15 -8.03 -6.02
CA ASP A 199 -8.86 -8.12 -7.30
C ASP A 199 -8.06 -7.44 -8.44
N ALA A 200 -7.44 -6.29 -8.18
CA ALA A 200 -6.59 -5.60 -9.16
C ALA A 200 -5.34 -6.40 -9.55
N VAL A 201 -4.67 -7.01 -8.56
CA VAL A 201 -3.50 -7.85 -8.80
C VAL A 201 -3.87 -9.08 -9.62
N ILE A 202 -4.98 -9.75 -9.29
CA ILE A 202 -5.48 -10.92 -10.03
C ILE A 202 -5.83 -10.53 -11.48
N ALA A 203 -6.53 -9.41 -11.68
CA ALA A 203 -6.83 -8.90 -13.02
C ALA A 203 -5.53 -8.59 -13.80
N GLY A 204 -4.53 -7.98 -13.16
CA GLY A 204 -3.23 -7.73 -13.77
C GLY A 204 -2.49 -9.00 -14.20
N LEU A 205 -2.61 -10.10 -13.45
CA LEU A 205 -2.03 -11.39 -13.82
C LEU A 205 -2.68 -11.99 -15.07
N GLN A 206 -3.96 -11.70 -15.31
CA GLN A 206 -4.76 -12.28 -16.39
C GLN A 206 -4.83 -11.42 -17.67
N THR A 207 -4.22 -10.23 -17.65
CA THR A 207 -4.23 -9.28 -18.77
C THR A 207 -2.82 -8.97 -19.24
N ASP A 208 -2.67 -8.45 -20.46
CA ASP A 208 -1.38 -8.00 -21.02
C ASP A 208 -1.18 -6.48 -20.91
N VAL A 209 -1.89 -5.85 -20.00
CA VAL A 209 -1.72 -4.41 -19.72
C VAL A 209 -0.38 -4.12 -19.06
N ARG A 210 0.08 -2.90 -19.20
CA ARG A 210 1.37 -2.43 -18.69
C ARG A 210 1.33 -0.96 -18.25
N GLY A 211 2.28 -0.58 -17.43
CA GLY A 211 2.44 0.79 -16.94
C GLY A 211 1.78 1.03 -15.59
N LEU A 212 1.42 2.29 -15.33
CA LEU A 212 0.95 2.78 -14.04
C LEU A 212 -0.59 2.74 -13.97
N TYR A 213 -1.13 2.37 -12.80
CA TYR A 213 -2.57 2.29 -12.53
C TYR A 213 -2.89 2.71 -11.11
N ASN A 214 -3.80 3.66 -10.94
CA ASN A 214 -4.27 4.10 -9.63
C ASN A 214 -5.31 3.12 -9.05
N LEU A 215 -5.24 2.87 -7.74
CA LEU A 215 -6.23 2.09 -7.00
C LEU A 215 -6.76 2.88 -5.81
N ALA A 216 -8.04 3.21 -5.83
CA ALA A 216 -8.75 3.89 -4.74
C ALA A 216 -10.22 3.49 -4.72
N ALA A 217 -10.86 3.60 -3.55
CA ALA A 217 -12.32 3.52 -3.43
C ALA A 217 -12.97 4.71 -4.15
N PRO A 218 -14.23 4.58 -4.60
CA PRO A 218 -14.92 5.63 -5.36
C PRO A 218 -15.27 6.85 -4.51
N ASP A 219 -15.44 6.67 -3.21
CA ASP A 219 -15.85 7.71 -2.28
C ASP A 219 -14.65 8.51 -1.74
N VAL A 220 -14.86 9.83 -1.68
CA VAL A 220 -13.91 10.79 -1.12
C VAL A 220 -14.35 11.13 0.29
N ILE A 221 -13.44 11.01 1.25
CA ILE A 221 -13.68 11.31 2.66
C ILE A 221 -13.06 12.66 3.00
N GLN A 222 -13.84 13.54 3.61
CA GLN A 222 -13.33 14.74 4.25
C GLN A 222 -12.84 14.40 5.66
N LEU A 223 -11.52 14.43 5.84
CA LEU A 223 -10.92 14.10 7.12
C LEU A 223 -11.47 15.00 8.25
N GLY A 224 -11.70 14.39 9.39
CA GLY A 224 -12.29 15.04 10.55
C GLY A 224 -13.81 15.10 10.48
N GLY A 225 -14.40 15.81 9.51
CA GLY A 225 -15.84 16.01 9.43
C GLY A 225 -16.63 14.72 9.29
N ASP A 226 -16.28 13.88 8.31
CA ASP A 226 -17.00 12.64 8.03
C ASP A 226 -16.82 11.60 9.15
N TYR A 227 -15.60 11.43 9.64
CA TYR A 227 -15.33 10.52 10.75
C TYR A 227 -16.01 10.95 12.05
N ILE A 228 -16.07 12.26 12.34
CA ILE A 228 -16.78 12.79 13.51
C ILE A 228 -18.28 12.50 13.35
N ARG A 229 -18.88 12.80 12.18
CA ARG A 229 -20.29 12.53 11.92
C ARG A 229 -20.63 11.05 12.07
N GLN A 230 -19.80 10.18 11.51
CA GLN A 230 -20.00 8.73 11.60
C GLN A 230 -19.89 8.23 13.03
N GLY A 231 -18.89 8.66 13.77
CA GLY A 231 -18.72 8.26 15.17
C GLY A 231 -19.87 8.73 16.06
N ILE A 232 -20.44 9.92 15.80
CA ILE A 232 -21.63 10.40 16.52
C ILE A 232 -22.84 9.51 16.18
N LYS A 233 -23.04 9.13 14.91
CA LYS A 233 -24.11 8.19 14.51
C LYS A 233 -23.98 6.83 15.21
N GLU A 234 -22.76 6.40 15.48
CA GLU A 234 -22.45 5.15 16.20
C GLU A 234 -22.56 5.30 17.74
N GLY A 235 -23.06 6.44 18.24
CA GLY A 235 -23.21 6.70 19.67
C GLY A 235 -21.91 6.94 20.43
N ARG A 236 -20.80 7.19 19.73
CA ARG A 236 -19.48 7.41 20.35
C ARG A 236 -19.33 8.85 20.83
N LYS A 237 -18.75 9.01 22.01
CA LYS A 237 -18.35 10.33 22.53
C LYS A 237 -17.03 10.74 21.89
N ILE A 238 -17.08 11.54 20.83
CA ILE A 238 -15.90 12.03 20.11
C ILE A 238 -15.59 13.46 20.50
N ARG A 239 -14.38 13.70 21.00
CA ARG A 239 -13.84 15.04 21.25
C ARG A 239 -13.22 15.58 19.97
N ARG A 240 -13.50 16.85 19.67
CA ARG A 240 -12.88 17.57 18.56
C ARG A 240 -11.63 18.30 19.06
N MET A 241 -10.53 18.16 18.33
CA MET A 241 -9.30 18.91 18.59
C MET A 241 -8.87 19.63 17.31
N ARG A 242 -8.66 20.93 17.38
CA ARG A 242 -8.20 21.71 16.22
C ARG A 242 -6.86 21.17 15.73
N PHE A 243 -6.76 20.87 14.43
CA PHE A 243 -5.53 20.31 13.84
C PHE A 243 -4.31 21.20 14.08
N GLY A 244 -4.47 22.53 14.01
CA GLY A 244 -3.39 23.48 14.31
C GLY A 244 -2.75 23.31 15.69
N VAL A 245 -3.56 22.96 16.71
CA VAL A 245 -3.07 22.68 18.08
C VAL A 245 -2.25 21.38 18.08
N VAL A 246 -2.75 20.32 17.43
CA VAL A 246 -2.03 19.03 17.33
C VAL A 246 -0.71 19.23 16.60
N ARG A 247 -0.70 19.98 15.51
CA ARG A 247 0.51 20.30 14.74
C ARG A 247 1.51 21.10 15.56
N ALA A 248 1.05 22.06 16.34
CA ALA A 248 1.92 22.84 17.24
C ALA A 248 2.56 21.95 18.32
N ILE A 249 1.77 21.09 18.97
CA ILE A 249 2.26 20.12 19.97
C ILE A 249 3.26 19.15 19.32
N ALA A 250 2.95 18.62 18.15
CA ALA A 250 3.83 17.72 17.40
C ALA A 250 5.16 18.38 17.02
N ASN A 251 5.14 19.67 16.63
CA ASN A 251 6.35 20.42 16.29
C ASN A 251 7.24 20.70 17.53
N VAL A 252 6.65 21.01 18.68
CA VAL A 252 7.39 21.19 19.94
C VAL A 252 7.91 19.83 20.43
N GLY A 253 7.09 18.78 20.30
CA GLY A 253 7.43 17.43 20.76
C GLY A 253 8.29 16.60 19.80
N ARG A 254 8.79 17.16 18.69
CA ARG A 254 9.58 16.42 17.67
C ARG A 254 10.73 15.59 18.22
N LEU A 255 11.28 15.99 19.38
CA LEU A 255 12.34 15.25 20.06
C LEU A 255 11.84 14.04 20.85
N PHE A 256 10.53 13.96 21.13
CA PHE A 256 9.91 12.96 22.01
C PHE A 256 8.79 12.17 21.34
N ILE A 257 8.29 12.61 20.17
CA ILE A 257 7.20 11.96 19.44
C ILE A 257 7.79 11.01 18.40
N GLN A 258 7.22 9.82 18.34
CA GLN A 258 7.61 8.80 17.35
C GLN A 258 7.51 9.33 15.92
N LYS A 259 8.54 9.11 15.10
CA LYS A 259 8.61 9.57 13.69
C LYS A 259 7.40 9.13 12.87
N ASP A 260 6.89 7.93 13.12
CA ASP A 260 5.74 7.37 12.41
C ASP A 260 4.46 8.17 12.68
N LEU A 261 4.25 8.62 13.91
CA LEU A 261 3.11 9.46 14.28
C LEU A 261 3.21 10.85 13.66
N LEU A 262 4.40 11.44 13.62
CA LEU A 262 4.64 12.73 12.94
C LEU A 262 4.37 12.63 11.45
N THR A 263 4.80 11.56 10.82
CA THR A 263 4.54 11.26 9.41
C THR A 263 3.03 11.14 9.16
N LEU A 264 2.33 10.39 10.00
CA LEU A 264 0.87 10.23 9.90
C LEU A 264 0.15 11.58 10.04
N ILE A 265 0.51 12.40 11.04
CA ILE A 265 -0.07 13.73 11.23
C ILE A 265 0.16 14.62 10.00
N SER A 266 1.35 14.56 9.41
CA SER A 266 1.66 15.34 8.20
C SER A 266 0.89 14.86 6.96
N MET A 267 0.63 13.55 6.85
CA MET A 267 -0.22 13.00 5.78
C MET A 267 -1.68 13.42 5.93
N LEU A 268 -2.18 13.53 7.17
CA LEU A 268 -3.56 13.93 7.43
C LEU A 268 -3.88 15.38 7.01
N ASP A 269 -2.88 16.26 6.91
CA ASP A 269 -3.04 17.67 6.45
C ASP A 269 -2.98 17.81 4.92
N THR A 270 -3.01 16.71 4.21
CA THR A 270 -2.78 16.72 2.77
C THR A 270 -4.03 16.24 2.03
N THR A 271 -4.56 17.05 1.12
CA THR A 271 -5.57 16.56 0.18
C THR A 271 -4.91 15.62 -0.83
N SER A 272 -5.43 14.41 -0.96
CA SER A 272 -4.92 13.40 -1.88
C SER A 272 -6.07 12.55 -2.40
N THR A 273 -6.50 12.82 -3.62
CA THR A 273 -7.50 12.00 -4.32
C THR A 273 -7.05 11.68 -5.73
N VAL A 274 -7.41 10.50 -6.21
CA VAL A 274 -7.03 10.01 -7.54
C VAL A 274 -8.24 9.56 -8.33
N THR A 275 -8.13 9.56 -9.65
CA THR A 275 -9.08 8.89 -10.53
C THR A 275 -8.54 7.52 -10.92
N CYS A 276 -9.43 6.53 -10.98
CA CYS A 276 -9.14 5.16 -11.43
C CYS A 276 -9.69 4.90 -12.85
N ALA A 277 -9.92 5.96 -13.64
CA ALA A 277 -10.52 5.84 -14.97
C ALA A 277 -9.68 4.96 -15.90
N LYS A 278 -8.35 5.09 -15.88
CA LYS A 278 -7.43 4.26 -16.64
C LYS A 278 -7.49 2.81 -16.20
N THR A 279 -7.46 2.55 -14.91
CA THR A 279 -7.55 1.20 -14.33
C THR A 279 -8.85 0.51 -14.73
N THR A 280 -9.96 1.26 -14.70
CA THR A 280 -11.27 0.73 -15.15
C THR A 280 -11.28 0.40 -16.63
N ARG A 281 -10.75 1.29 -17.48
CA ARG A 281 -10.75 1.11 -18.93
C ARG A 281 -9.88 -0.07 -19.37
N ASP A 282 -8.65 -0.17 -18.82
CA ASP A 282 -7.64 -1.08 -19.33
C ASP A 282 -7.72 -2.48 -18.65
N LEU A 283 -8.08 -2.53 -17.36
CA LEU A 283 -8.16 -3.75 -16.55
C LEU A 283 -9.60 -4.23 -16.29
N GLY A 284 -10.62 -3.43 -16.64
CA GLY A 284 -12.00 -3.71 -16.24
C GLY A 284 -12.22 -3.62 -14.73
N TRP A 285 -11.22 -3.15 -13.97
CA TRP A 285 -11.27 -3.11 -12.52
C TRP A 285 -12.02 -1.89 -12.01
N ARG A 286 -12.84 -2.12 -10.99
CA ARG A 286 -13.46 -1.06 -10.18
C ARG A 286 -13.43 -1.51 -8.72
N ALA A 287 -13.15 -0.60 -7.83
CA ALA A 287 -13.32 -0.88 -6.40
C ALA A 287 -14.79 -1.21 -6.11
N LYS A 288 -15.02 -2.31 -5.44
CA LYS A 288 -16.35 -2.82 -5.08
C LYS A 288 -16.78 -2.34 -3.70
N ARG A 289 -15.83 -1.91 -2.88
CA ARG A 289 -16.00 -1.53 -1.49
C ARG A 289 -15.72 -0.05 -1.30
N SER A 290 -16.59 0.61 -0.51
CA SER A 290 -16.41 2.00 -0.12
C SER A 290 -15.30 2.12 0.95
N ALA A 291 -14.88 3.35 1.23
CA ALA A 291 -13.99 3.62 2.35
C ALA A 291 -14.62 3.27 3.71
N TRP A 292 -15.96 3.33 3.79
CA TRP A 292 -16.69 2.93 5.01
C TRP A 292 -16.75 1.43 5.19
N ASP A 293 -16.84 0.63 4.11
CA ASP A 293 -16.73 -0.82 4.16
C ASP A 293 -15.34 -1.21 4.67
N ALA A 294 -14.30 -0.60 4.13
CA ALA A 294 -12.92 -0.83 4.55
C ALA A 294 -12.71 -0.53 6.05
N ARG A 295 -13.29 0.59 6.54
CA ARG A 295 -13.28 0.93 7.97
C ARG A 295 -14.06 -0.10 8.80
N THR A 296 -15.24 -0.50 8.33
CA THR A 296 -16.09 -1.46 9.04
C THR A 296 -15.38 -2.78 9.22
N ASP A 297 -14.74 -3.29 8.18
CA ASP A 297 -13.98 -4.55 8.26
C ASP A 297 -12.73 -4.43 9.14
N ALA A 298 -12.08 -3.27 9.14
CA ALA A 298 -11.01 -2.98 10.08
C ALA A 298 -11.49 -3.04 11.54
N LEU A 299 -12.66 -2.49 11.85
CA LEU A 299 -13.25 -2.52 13.19
C LEU A 299 -13.73 -3.91 13.60
N LYS A 300 -14.39 -4.67 12.71
CA LYS A 300 -14.79 -6.06 12.95
C LYS A 300 -13.62 -6.92 13.34
N SER A 301 -12.49 -6.77 12.66
CA SER A 301 -11.27 -7.54 12.96
C SER A 301 -10.68 -7.26 14.36
N LEU A 302 -11.08 -6.16 15.00
CA LEU A 302 -10.73 -5.82 16.38
C LEU A 302 -11.82 -6.26 17.39
N GLY A 303 -12.90 -6.91 16.95
CA GLY A 303 -14.05 -7.23 17.78
C GLY A 303 -14.84 -5.99 18.25
N LYS A 304 -14.86 -4.92 17.45
CA LYS A 304 -15.41 -3.59 17.79
C LYS A 304 -16.45 -3.07 16.78
N ALA A 305 -17.05 -3.95 15.96
CA ALA A 305 -18.12 -3.58 15.02
C ALA A 305 -19.50 -3.93 15.60
#